data_0fe9268ed6b94c519b43f760421f9978
#
_entry.id   0fe9268ed6b94c519b43f760421f9978
#
_cell.length_a   1.000
_cell.length_b   1.000
_cell.length_c   1.000
_cell.angle_alpha   90.00
_cell.angle_beta   90.00
_cell.angle_gamma   90.00
#
_symmetry.space_group_name_H-M   'P 1'
#
loop_
_entity.id
_entity.type
_entity.pdbx_description
1 polymer ?
#
loop_
_entity_poly.entity_id
_entity_poly.type
_entity_poly.pdbx_seq_one_letter_code
_entity_poly.pdbx_strand_id
1 'polypeptide(L)'
;MLISITEKCRMGCSHCMDDAKADCDKHMTEEIFRKAIDFNLKYDASITITGGEPTENPQFWKFMDILAEKISKKSFIAVTVCTNGMNFTNDDVYTIRALREKAGTKNLFLFQVTHVPKYYPIPIDMTLDIYKEPGVEIADKIKYLQYAGRAKNHPEWNFYNPTGPKCFNFRSMTRGGMNLTTAVTFLRNSGKFCTPQISWDGHIKVGETTLCPNVAYITDSESQILKKIREFKCSGCSHITNNMAAEYKEAIGE
;
A
#
# COMPACT_ATOMS: atom_id res chain seq x y z
N MET A 1 3.37 6.04 -0.44
CA MET A 1 2.04 5.88 0.21
C MET A 1 1.36 4.63 -0.32
N LEU A 2 0.34 4.14 0.38
CA LEU A 2 -0.44 2.98 -0.04
C LEU A 2 -1.77 3.43 -0.67
N ILE A 3 -2.11 2.88 -1.83
CA ILE A 3 -3.34 3.19 -2.57
C ILE A 3 -4.10 1.88 -2.80
N SER A 4 -5.26 1.76 -2.16
CA SER A 4 -6.15 0.60 -2.28
C SER A 4 -7.17 0.85 -3.38
N ILE A 5 -7.01 0.19 -4.53
CA ILE A 5 -7.83 0.48 -5.72
C ILE A 5 -9.12 -0.33 -5.82
N THR A 6 -9.35 -1.28 -4.91
CA THR A 6 -10.58 -2.10 -4.86
C THR A 6 -10.73 -2.77 -3.50
N GLU A 7 -11.96 -3.12 -3.13
CA GLU A 7 -12.26 -4.05 -2.01
C GLU A 7 -12.59 -5.47 -2.49
N LYS A 8 -12.66 -5.70 -3.81
CA LYS A 8 -12.95 -7.01 -4.37
C LYS A 8 -11.77 -7.95 -4.25
N CYS A 9 -12.02 -9.19 -3.83
CA CYS A 9 -11.03 -10.26 -3.85
C CYS A 9 -11.70 -11.63 -3.75
N ARG A 10 -11.54 -12.46 -4.78
CA ARG A 10 -12.10 -13.83 -4.83
C ARG A 10 -11.27 -14.84 -4.05
N MET A 11 -10.03 -14.52 -3.68
CA MET A 11 -9.14 -15.47 -3.01
C MET A 11 -9.68 -15.95 -1.66
N GLY A 12 -10.34 -15.10 -0.88
CA GLY A 12 -10.95 -15.53 0.39
C GLY A 12 -9.97 -15.95 1.48
N CYS A 13 -8.73 -15.43 1.47
CA CYS A 13 -7.68 -15.81 2.41
C CYS A 13 -8.12 -15.71 3.87
N SER A 14 -7.79 -16.73 4.69
CA SER A 14 -8.09 -16.72 6.12
C SER A 14 -7.38 -15.60 6.90
N HIS A 15 -6.20 -15.18 6.44
CA HIS A 15 -5.41 -14.11 7.07
C HIS A 15 -5.74 -12.69 6.58
N CYS A 16 -6.77 -12.52 5.74
CA CYS A 16 -7.10 -11.23 5.17
C CYS A 16 -7.45 -10.20 6.24
N MET A 17 -6.68 -9.13 6.33
CA MET A 17 -6.91 -8.05 7.29
C MET A 17 -7.99 -7.07 6.85
N ASP A 18 -8.29 -6.99 5.56
CA ASP A 18 -9.29 -6.09 4.96
C ASP A 18 -10.68 -6.73 4.85
N ASP A 19 -10.79 -8.03 5.12
CA ASP A 19 -12.03 -8.81 4.93
C ASP A 19 -12.61 -8.67 3.51
N ALA A 20 -11.73 -8.56 2.51
CA ALA A 20 -12.11 -8.40 1.12
C ALA A 20 -12.95 -9.59 0.61
N LYS A 21 -13.99 -9.30 -0.19
CA LYS A 21 -15.01 -10.28 -0.60
C LYS A 21 -15.11 -10.40 -2.12
N ALA A 22 -15.54 -11.56 -2.57
CA ALA A 22 -15.71 -11.87 -3.98
C ALA A 22 -16.87 -11.09 -4.64
N ASP A 23 -17.94 -10.88 -3.90
CA ASP A 23 -19.16 -10.20 -4.31
C ASP A 23 -19.13 -8.67 -4.15
N CYS A 24 -17.96 -8.12 -3.83
CA CYS A 24 -17.76 -6.69 -3.70
C CYS A 24 -17.50 -6.05 -5.06
N ASP A 25 -18.25 -5.02 -5.42
CA ASP A 25 -18.08 -4.25 -6.67
C ASP A 25 -17.54 -2.82 -6.41
N LYS A 26 -16.82 -2.66 -5.32
CA LYS A 26 -16.21 -1.38 -4.94
C LYS A 26 -14.85 -1.23 -5.59
N HIS A 27 -14.77 -0.36 -6.57
CA HIS A 27 -13.57 -0.11 -7.36
C HIS A 27 -13.27 1.38 -7.41
N MET A 28 -11.98 1.73 -7.36
CA MET A 28 -11.52 3.10 -7.57
C MET A 28 -11.83 3.53 -9.00
N THR A 29 -12.31 4.76 -9.15
CA THR A 29 -12.47 5.38 -10.46
C THR A 29 -11.17 5.98 -10.95
N GLU A 30 -11.02 6.20 -12.26
CA GLU A 30 -9.84 6.84 -12.83
C GLU A 30 -9.60 8.24 -12.27
N GLU A 31 -10.66 9.01 -12.06
CA GLU A 31 -10.54 10.36 -11.50
C GLU A 31 -9.90 10.35 -10.12
N ILE A 32 -10.39 9.46 -9.23
CA ILE A 32 -9.83 9.29 -7.88
C ILE A 32 -8.39 8.80 -7.96
N PHE A 33 -8.10 7.83 -8.84
CA PHE A 33 -6.76 7.30 -9.02
C PHE A 33 -5.76 8.38 -9.43
N ARG A 34 -6.09 9.20 -10.43
CA ARG A 34 -5.23 10.30 -10.89
C ARG A 34 -4.94 11.30 -9.76
N LYS A 35 -5.95 11.69 -9.00
CA LYS A 35 -5.77 12.58 -7.84
C LYS A 35 -4.89 11.95 -6.76
N ALA A 36 -5.09 10.65 -6.47
CA ALA A 36 -4.30 9.91 -5.51
C ALA A 36 -2.81 9.85 -5.89
N ILE A 37 -2.51 9.55 -7.16
CA ILE A 37 -1.14 9.55 -7.68
C ILE A 37 -0.52 10.96 -7.60
N ASP A 38 -1.26 11.99 -8.03
CA ASP A 38 -0.76 13.37 -8.00
C ASP A 38 -0.46 13.83 -6.57
N PHE A 39 -1.32 13.49 -5.62
CA PHE A 39 -1.06 13.75 -4.20
C PHE A 39 0.16 12.97 -3.70
N ASN A 40 0.24 11.65 -4.00
CA ASN A 40 1.38 10.84 -3.58
C ASN A 40 2.72 11.41 -4.09
N LEU A 41 2.81 11.72 -5.38
CA LEU A 41 4.05 12.16 -6.02
C LEU A 41 4.58 13.52 -5.52
N LYS A 42 3.78 14.26 -4.76
CA LYS A 42 4.23 15.49 -4.07
C LYS A 42 4.98 15.18 -2.78
N TYR A 43 4.66 14.07 -2.12
CA TYR A 43 5.10 13.78 -0.75
C TYR A 43 5.93 12.51 -0.63
N ASP A 44 5.89 11.63 -1.63
CA ASP A 44 6.51 10.31 -1.53
C ASP A 44 7.14 9.89 -2.86
N ALA A 45 8.33 9.34 -2.79
CA ALA A 45 9.01 8.71 -3.91
C ALA A 45 8.63 7.22 -4.07
N SER A 46 7.72 6.71 -3.24
CA SER A 46 7.23 5.34 -3.30
C SER A 46 5.71 5.28 -3.37
N ILE A 47 5.21 4.36 -4.18
CA ILE A 47 3.78 4.10 -4.35
C ILE A 47 3.55 2.61 -4.19
N THR A 48 2.67 2.23 -3.26
CA THR A 48 2.22 0.84 -3.14
C THR A 48 0.77 0.76 -3.61
N ILE A 49 0.52 -0.01 -4.66
CA ILE A 49 -0.83 -0.31 -5.14
C ILE A 49 -1.28 -1.61 -4.50
N THR A 50 -2.45 -1.58 -3.90
CA THR A 50 -3.06 -2.73 -3.22
C THR A 50 -4.59 -2.64 -3.32
N GLY A 51 -5.27 -3.41 -2.49
CA GLY A 51 -6.72 -3.43 -2.39
C GLY A 51 -7.17 -4.73 -1.72
N GLY A 52 -8.32 -5.24 -2.10
CA GLY A 52 -8.60 -6.65 -1.99
C GLY A 52 -7.59 -7.41 -2.87
N GLU A 53 -7.91 -7.58 -4.13
CA GLU A 53 -6.96 -7.99 -5.17
C GLU A 53 -6.94 -6.92 -6.27
N PRO A 54 -5.83 -6.18 -6.46
CA PRO A 54 -5.79 -5.05 -7.41
C PRO A 54 -6.18 -5.45 -8.84
N THR A 55 -5.79 -6.64 -9.28
CA THR A 55 -6.08 -7.16 -10.62
C THR A 55 -7.58 -7.45 -10.85
N GLU A 56 -8.40 -7.44 -9.81
CA GLU A 56 -9.86 -7.52 -9.91
C GLU A 56 -10.53 -6.16 -10.15
N ASN A 57 -9.80 -5.05 -10.10
CA ASN A 57 -10.30 -3.78 -10.58
C ASN A 57 -10.35 -3.81 -12.12
N PRO A 58 -11.51 -3.58 -12.75
CA PRO A 58 -11.63 -3.65 -14.22
C PRO A 58 -10.72 -2.68 -14.98
N GLN A 59 -10.25 -1.63 -14.30
CA GLN A 59 -9.34 -0.63 -14.88
C GLN A 59 -7.87 -0.85 -14.46
N PHE A 60 -7.53 -1.99 -13.87
CA PHE A 60 -6.20 -2.24 -13.31
C PHE A 60 -5.07 -1.92 -14.29
N TRP A 61 -5.05 -2.52 -15.47
CA TRP A 61 -3.97 -2.30 -16.45
C TRP A 61 -3.93 -0.84 -16.95
N LYS A 62 -5.10 -0.21 -17.10
CA LYS A 62 -5.18 1.22 -17.42
C LYS A 62 -4.55 2.08 -16.32
N PHE A 63 -4.78 1.75 -15.07
CA PHE A 63 -4.16 2.44 -13.93
C PHE A 63 -2.65 2.27 -13.91
N MET A 64 -2.16 1.05 -14.19
CA MET A 64 -0.73 0.80 -14.28
C MET A 64 -0.09 1.59 -15.43
N ASP A 65 -0.76 1.71 -16.56
CA ASP A 65 -0.29 2.50 -17.70
C ASP A 65 -0.21 4.01 -17.37
N ILE A 66 -1.25 4.56 -16.74
CA ILE A 66 -1.26 5.94 -16.24
C ILE A 66 -0.11 6.18 -15.26
N LEU A 67 0.11 5.24 -14.35
CA LEU A 67 1.16 5.35 -13.35
C LEU A 67 2.55 5.32 -14.00
N ALA A 68 2.80 4.38 -14.91
CA ALA A 68 4.06 4.29 -15.65
C ALA A 68 4.36 5.59 -16.41
N GLU A 69 3.37 6.17 -17.08
CA GLU A 69 3.52 7.47 -17.78
C GLU A 69 3.86 8.60 -16.81
N LYS A 70 3.17 8.69 -15.67
CA LYS A 70 3.42 9.78 -14.72
C LYS A 70 4.81 9.71 -14.10
N ILE A 71 5.28 8.52 -13.73
CA ILE A 71 6.59 8.36 -13.10
C ILE A 71 7.74 8.48 -14.09
N SER A 72 7.55 8.19 -15.38
CA SER A 72 8.60 8.32 -16.41
C SER A 72 9.23 9.72 -16.47
N LYS A 73 8.45 10.73 -16.05
CA LYS A 73 8.85 12.15 -16.01
C LYS A 73 9.55 12.54 -14.69
N LYS A 74 9.74 11.60 -13.77
CA LYS A 74 10.35 11.83 -12.45
C LYS A 74 11.78 11.30 -12.40
N SER A 75 12.55 11.78 -11.42
CA SER A 75 13.95 11.38 -11.25
C SER A 75 14.13 9.96 -10.72
N PHE A 76 13.32 9.56 -9.78
CA PHE A 76 13.26 8.21 -9.19
C PHE A 76 11.95 8.02 -8.47
N ILE A 77 11.20 6.99 -8.86
CA ILE A 77 10.00 6.55 -8.15
C ILE A 77 10.03 5.02 -8.04
N ALA A 78 9.71 4.50 -6.87
CA ALA A 78 9.50 3.09 -6.64
C ALA A 78 8.00 2.78 -6.60
N VAL A 79 7.55 1.92 -7.50
CA VAL A 79 6.18 1.40 -7.53
C VAL A 79 6.20 -0.07 -7.13
N THR A 80 5.39 -0.45 -6.16
CA THR A 80 5.12 -1.84 -5.80
C THR A 80 3.65 -2.13 -5.94
N VAL A 81 3.29 -3.12 -6.74
CA VAL A 81 1.94 -3.65 -6.85
C VAL A 81 1.86 -4.93 -6.04
N CYS A 82 1.09 -4.92 -4.94
CA CYS A 82 0.89 -6.10 -4.10
C CYS A 82 -0.31 -6.88 -4.60
N THR A 83 -0.09 -8.10 -5.06
CA THR A 83 -1.14 -8.98 -5.64
C THR A 83 -1.01 -10.40 -5.11
N ASN A 84 -2.08 -11.17 -5.13
CA ASN A 84 -2.04 -12.61 -4.90
C ASN A 84 -1.68 -13.41 -6.18
N GLY A 85 -1.63 -12.76 -7.33
CA GLY A 85 -1.25 -13.37 -8.61
C GLY A 85 -2.32 -14.21 -9.30
N MET A 86 -3.49 -14.42 -8.68
CA MET A 86 -4.51 -15.37 -9.17
C MET A 86 -5.03 -15.04 -10.57
N ASN A 87 -5.01 -13.78 -10.96
CA ASN A 87 -5.55 -13.34 -12.26
C ASN A 87 -4.47 -13.19 -13.33
N PHE A 88 -3.22 -13.49 -13.03
CA PHE A 88 -2.16 -13.40 -14.02
C PHE A 88 -2.22 -14.53 -15.04
N THR A 89 -1.84 -14.18 -16.27
CA THR A 89 -1.69 -15.07 -17.41
C THR A 89 -0.30 -14.88 -18.04
N ASN A 90 0.10 -15.78 -18.94
CA ASN A 90 1.36 -15.62 -19.66
C ASN A 90 1.38 -14.39 -20.57
N ASP A 91 0.22 -13.93 -21.04
CA ASP A 91 0.13 -12.73 -21.89
C ASP A 91 0.47 -11.45 -21.12
N ASP A 92 0.29 -11.44 -19.81
CA ASP A 92 0.61 -10.29 -18.95
C ASP A 92 2.12 -10.00 -18.87
N VAL A 93 2.97 -10.96 -19.25
CA VAL A 93 4.43 -10.77 -19.39
C VAL A 93 4.73 -9.59 -20.29
N TYR A 94 4.08 -9.52 -21.45
CA TYR A 94 4.30 -8.44 -22.43
C TYR A 94 3.84 -7.09 -21.86
N THR A 95 2.72 -7.09 -21.15
CA THR A 95 2.18 -5.88 -20.50
C THR A 95 3.14 -5.37 -19.41
N ILE A 96 3.66 -6.25 -18.58
CA ILE A 96 4.62 -5.87 -17.51
C ILE A 96 5.90 -5.31 -18.12
N ARG A 97 6.44 -5.92 -19.18
CA ARG A 97 7.62 -5.40 -19.89
C ARG A 97 7.38 -4.00 -20.43
N ALA A 98 6.26 -3.80 -21.12
CA ALA A 98 5.90 -2.50 -21.70
C ALA A 98 5.74 -1.42 -20.63
N LEU A 99 5.12 -1.75 -19.49
CA LEU A 99 4.98 -0.82 -18.35
C LEU A 99 6.35 -0.41 -17.78
N ARG A 100 7.25 -1.37 -17.59
CA ARG A 100 8.60 -1.11 -17.06
C ARG A 100 9.43 -0.26 -18.03
N GLU A 101 9.36 -0.55 -19.32
CA GLU A 101 10.00 0.26 -20.36
C GLU A 101 9.44 1.68 -20.36
N LYS A 102 8.12 1.85 -20.33
CA LYS A 102 7.45 3.15 -20.27
C LYS A 102 7.81 3.93 -19.02
N ALA A 103 7.89 3.27 -17.87
CA ALA A 103 8.30 3.88 -16.61
C ALA A 103 9.75 4.40 -16.64
N GLY A 104 10.60 3.78 -17.46
CA GLY A 104 12.00 4.14 -17.64
C GLY A 104 12.93 3.47 -16.62
N THR A 105 14.19 3.26 -17.00
CA THR A 105 15.19 2.52 -16.24
C THR A 105 15.58 3.13 -14.88
N LYS A 106 15.26 4.40 -14.66
CA LYS A 106 15.51 5.10 -13.40
C LYS A 106 14.47 4.77 -12.31
N ASN A 107 13.32 4.23 -12.72
CA ASN A 107 12.21 3.94 -11.84
C ASN A 107 12.13 2.43 -11.58
N LEU A 108 11.74 2.07 -10.38
CA LEU A 108 11.43 0.69 -10.04
C LEU A 108 9.93 0.47 -10.21
N PHE A 109 9.55 -0.50 -11.05
CA PHE A 109 8.16 -0.95 -11.19
C PHE A 109 8.13 -2.46 -10.89
N LEU A 110 7.60 -2.80 -9.73
CA LEU A 110 7.65 -4.14 -9.17
C LEU A 110 6.24 -4.68 -8.93
N PHE A 111 6.00 -5.92 -9.34
CA PHE A 111 4.83 -6.72 -8.97
C PHE A 111 5.25 -7.70 -7.88
N GLN A 112 4.82 -7.47 -6.65
CA GLN A 112 5.07 -8.37 -5.53
C GLN A 112 3.89 -9.33 -5.40
N VAL A 113 4.13 -10.58 -5.79
CA VAL A 113 3.14 -11.65 -5.67
C VAL A 113 3.30 -12.32 -4.31
N THR A 114 2.31 -12.16 -3.45
CA THR A 114 2.27 -12.88 -2.18
C THR A 114 1.75 -14.29 -2.44
N HIS A 115 2.58 -15.30 -2.17
CA HIS A 115 2.20 -16.70 -2.34
C HIS A 115 2.47 -17.48 -1.06
N VAL A 116 1.43 -17.60 -0.23
CA VAL A 116 1.50 -18.34 1.04
C VAL A 116 0.36 -19.38 1.09
N PRO A 117 0.56 -20.57 0.48
CA PRO A 117 -0.49 -21.57 0.23
C PRO A 117 -1.31 -21.95 1.45
N LYS A 118 -0.70 -21.99 2.64
CA LYS A 118 -1.40 -22.35 3.88
C LYS A 118 -2.57 -21.44 4.25
N TYR A 119 -2.62 -20.21 3.67
CA TYR A 119 -3.71 -19.27 3.90
C TYR A 119 -4.64 -19.12 2.71
N TYR A 120 -4.29 -19.70 1.57
CA TYR A 120 -5.01 -19.54 0.31
C TYR A 120 -5.94 -20.73 0.07
N PRO A 121 -7.27 -20.51 0.02
CA PRO A 121 -8.20 -21.58 -0.32
C PRO A 121 -8.20 -21.93 -1.81
N ILE A 122 -7.70 -21.02 -2.67
CA ILE A 122 -7.62 -21.23 -4.12
C ILE A 122 -6.15 -21.38 -4.50
N PRO A 123 -5.75 -22.48 -5.13
CA PRO A 123 -4.38 -22.66 -5.59
C PRO A 123 -4.06 -21.70 -6.73
N ILE A 124 -2.79 -21.25 -6.79
CA ILE A 124 -2.25 -20.42 -7.86
C ILE A 124 -1.33 -21.30 -8.71
N ASP A 125 -1.45 -21.21 -10.01
CA ASP A 125 -0.55 -21.88 -10.95
C ASP A 125 0.78 -21.14 -11.02
N MET A 126 1.73 -21.57 -10.22
CA MET A 126 3.09 -20.99 -10.16
C MET A 126 3.98 -21.42 -11.33
N THR A 127 3.48 -22.18 -12.30
CA THR A 127 4.25 -22.58 -13.50
C THR A 127 4.27 -21.53 -14.59
N LEU A 128 3.39 -20.52 -14.51
CA LEU A 128 3.32 -19.44 -15.47
C LEU A 128 4.63 -18.69 -15.61
N ASP A 129 5.01 -18.33 -16.83
CA ASP A 129 6.26 -17.62 -17.11
C ASP A 129 6.30 -16.21 -16.51
N ILE A 130 5.16 -15.61 -16.22
CA ILE A 130 5.06 -14.32 -15.57
C ILE A 130 5.81 -14.28 -14.23
N TYR A 131 5.86 -15.40 -13.49
CA TYR A 131 6.54 -15.46 -12.19
C TYR A 131 8.07 -15.55 -12.31
N LYS A 132 8.58 -15.71 -13.53
CA LYS A 132 10.02 -15.68 -13.84
C LYS A 132 10.43 -14.33 -14.43
N GLU A 133 9.45 -13.46 -14.72
CA GLU A 133 9.69 -12.18 -15.39
C GLU A 133 10.44 -11.21 -14.44
N PRO A 134 11.51 -10.55 -14.93
CA PRO A 134 12.13 -9.47 -14.19
C PRO A 134 11.10 -8.39 -13.80
N GLY A 135 11.10 -7.98 -12.51
CA GLY A 135 10.10 -7.05 -11.98
C GLY A 135 8.86 -7.74 -11.41
N VAL A 136 8.82 -9.08 -11.40
CA VAL A 136 7.88 -9.87 -10.60
C VAL A 136 8.66 -10.58 -9.50
N GLU A 137 8.27 -10.36 -8.26
CA GLU A 137 8.90 -10.96 -7.07
C GLU A 137 7.88 -11.81 -6.32
N ILE A 138 8.29 -12.99 -5.90
CA ILE A 138 7.46 -13.88 -5.09
C ILE A 138 7.78 -13.69 -3.61
N ALA A 139 6.79 -13.30 -2.83
CA ALA A 139 6.85 -13.28 -1.38
C ALA A 139 6.21 -14.56 -0.82
N ASP A 140 7.02 -15.52 -0.40
CA ASP A 140 6.61 -16.83 0.12
C ASP A 140 6.31 -16.81 1.63
N LYS A 141 6.50 -15.67 2.29
CA LYS A 141 6.33 -15.50 3.73
C LYS A 141 5.58 -14.23 4.05
N ILE A 142 4.62 -14.36 4.96
CA ILE A 142 4.01 -13.22 5.64
C ILE A 142 4.82 -12.97 6.90
N LYS A 143 5.55 -11.85 6.93
CA LYS A 143 6.38 -11.48 8.09
C LYS A 143 5.53 -11.18 9.32
N TYR A 144 4.36 -10.57 9.12
CA TYR A 144 3.49 -10.12 10.20
C TYR A 144 2.02 -10.30 9.81
N LEU A 145 1.26 -10.95 10.66
CA LEU A 145 -0.19 -10.98 10.58
C LEU A 145 -0.75 -9.81 11.40
N GLN A 146 -1.75 -9.13 10.86
CA GLN A 146 -2.48 -8.09 11.60
C GLN A 146 -3.75 -8.69 12.20
N TYR A 147 -4.03 -8.37 13.46
CA TYR A 147 -5.26 -8.76 14.12
C TYR A 147 -6.43 -7.90 13.64
N ALA A 148 -6.84 -8.11 12.39
CA ALA A 148 -7.88 -7.38 11.70
C ALA A 148 -8.62 -8.29 10.70
N GLY A 149 -9.80 -7.88 10.23
CA GLY A 149 -10.58 -8.61 9.25
C GLY A 149 -10.80 -10.07 9.64
N ARG A 150 -10.69 -11.00 8.68
CA ARG A 150 -10.84 -12.45 8.91
C ARG A 150 -9.77 -13.06 9.81
N ALA A 151 -8.57 -12.48 9.81
CA ALA A 151 -7.48 -12.97 10.66
C ALA A 151 -7.85 -13.00 12.15
N LYS A 152 -8.77 -12.14 12.61
CA LYS A 152 -9.28 -12.15 13.99
C LYS A 152 -9.94 -13.47 14.41
N ASN A 153 -10.40 -14.27 13.44
CA ASN A 153 -11.03 -15.55 13.69
C ASN A 153 -10.03 -16.67 14.06
N HIS A 154 -8.74 -16.34 14.04
CA HIS A 154 -7.63 -17.26 14.29
C HIS A 154 -6.77 -16.77 15.45
N PRO A 155 -7.29 -16.76 16.70
CA PRO A 155 -6.57 -16.23 17.86
C PRO A 155 -5.29 -17.01 18.18
N GLU A 156 -5.15 -18.25 17.66
CA GLU A 156 -3.97 -19.10 17.77
C GLU A 156 -2.77 -18.60 16.94
N TRP A 157 -2.98 -17.67 16.03
CA TRP A 157 -1.89 -17.15 15.20
C TRP A 157 -1.08 -16.11 15.97
N ASN A 158 0.22 -16.10 15.68
CA ASN A 158 1.13 -15.08 16.22
C ASN A 158 0.96 -13.76 15.47
N PHE A 159 0.21 -12.85 16.04
CA PHE A 159 0.00 -11.50 15.49
C PHE A 159 1.12 -10.56 15.94
N TYR A 160 1.47 -9.63 15.07
CA TYR A 160 2.42 -8.57 15.37
C TYR A 160 1.95 -7.71 16.56
N ASN A 161 0.63 -7.58 16.76
CA ASN A 161 0.04 -6.97 17.93
C ASN A 161 -1.36 -7.52 18.24
N PRO A 162 -1.49 -8.47 19.15
CA PRO A 162 -2.77 -9.05 19.52
C PRO A 162 -3.67 -8.10 20.33
N THR A 163 -3.13 -7.02 20.91
CA THR A 163 -3.83 -6.18 21.90
C THR A 163 -4.23 -4.80 21.42
N GLY A 164 -4.01 -4.47 20.15
CA GLY A 164 -4.41 -3.17 19.59
C GLY A 164 -3.61 -2.74 18.37
N PRO A 165 -3.96 -1.62 17.74
CA PRO A 165 -3.19 -1.11 16.60
C PRO A 165 -1.80 -0.70 17.05
N LYS A 166 -0.78 -1.46 16.66
CA LYS A 166 0.59 -0.96 16.71
C LYS A 166 0.80 -0.16 15.43
N CYS A 167 0.79 1.14 15.60
CA CYS A 167 1.46 1.97 14.63
C CYS A 167 2.91 1.49 14.52
N PHE A 168 3.39 1.30 13.32
CA PHE A 168 4.80 1.01 13.10
C PHE A 168 5.64 2.09 13.80
N ASN A 169 6.63 1.70 14.57
CA ASN A 169 7.59 2.66 15.07
C ASN A 169 8.52 3.09 13.93
N PHE A 170 9.16 4.25 14.06
CA PHE A 170 10.05 4.82 13.07
C PHE A 170 11.15 3.83 12.64
N ARG A 171 11.72 3.06 13.55
CA ARG A 171 12.74 2.04 13.26
C ARG A 171 12.21 0.87 12.43
N SER A 172 10.96 0.47 12.61
CA SER A 172 10.36 -0.56 11.74
C SER A 172 10.02 -0.02 10.36
N MET A 173 9.65 1.25 10.25
CA MET A 173 9.41 1.92 8.97
C MET A 173 10.71 2.01 8.15
N THR A 174 11.80 2.44 8.74
CA THR A 174 13.11 2.53 8.07
C THR A 174 13.70 1.16 7.73
N ARG A 175 13.51 0.15 8.58
CA ARG A 175 13.89 -1.24 8.30
C ARG A 175 13.01 -1.91 7.24
N GLY A 176 11.77 -1.47 7.10
CA GLY A 176 10.83 -1.91 6.07
C GLY A 176 11.08 -1.30 4.69
N GLY A 177 12.12 -0.46 4.53
CA GLY A 177 12.49 0.16 3.26
C GLY A 177 11.81 1.50 2.99
N MET A 178 11.11 2.09 3.98
CA MET A 178 10.62 3.46 3.80
C MET A 178 11.82 4.41 3.73
N ASN A 179 11.86 5.22 2.69
CA ASN A 179 12.89 6.22 2.55
C ASN A 179 12.74 7.27 3.67
N LEU A 180 13.80 7.49 4.44
CA LEU A 180 13.84 8.50 5.51
C LEU A 180 13.39 9.87 5.00
N THR A 181 13.81 10.25 3.79
CA THR A 181 13.41 11.51 3.14
C THR A 181 11.89 11.63 3.00
N THR A 182 11.21 10.54 2.64
CA THR A 182 9.76 10.48 2.51
C THR A 182 9.06 10.69 3.85
N ALA A 183 9.49 9.97 4.89
CA ALA A 183 8.94 10.11 6.24
C ALA A 183 9.13 11.54 6.77
N VAL A 184 10.32 12.11 6.57
CA VAL A 184 10.64 13.49 6.96
C VAL A 184 9.82 14.51 6.18
N THR A 185 9.69 14.35 4.86
CA THR A 185 8.91 15.28 4.03
C THR A 185 7.44 15.26 4.44
N PHE A 186 6.87 14.07 4.64
CA PHE A 186 5.50 13.95 5.08
C PHE A 186 5.29 14.53 6.48
N LEU A 187 6.21 14.24 7.42
CA LEU A 187 6.17 14.78 8.76
C LEU A 187 6.21 16.33 8.76
N ARG A 188 7.13 16.94 7.99
CA ARG A 188 7.22 18.39 7.87
C ARG A 188 5.93 19.03 7.36
N ASN A 189 5.25 18.39 6.45
CA ASN A 189 4.01 18.92 5.85
C ASN A 189 2.76 18.62 6.67
N SER A 190 2.68 17.42 7.28
CA SER A 190 1.48 16.97 7.99
C SER A 190 1.59 16.99 9.51
N GLY A 191 2.81 17.03 10.05
CA GLY A 191 3.06 16.89 11.49
C GLY A 191 2.78 15.48 12.03
N LYS A 192 2.70 14.46 11.16
CA LYS A 192 2.44 13.05 11.52
C LYS A 192 3.46 12.12 10.88
N PHE A 193 3.82 11.06 11.59
CA PHE A 193 4.72 10.01 11.10
C PHE A 193 4.01 8.92 10.29
N CYS A 194 2.69 8.86 10.36
CA CYS A 194 1.93 7.83 9.67
C CYS A 194 1.87 8.11 8.17
N THR A 195 2.23 7.14 7.37
CA THR A 195 2.03 7.20 5.94
C THR A 195 0.54 7.13 5.60
N PRO A 196 -0.02 8.05 4.83
CA PRO A 196 -1.41 7.98 4.43
C PRO A 196 -1.69 6.75 3.56
N GLN A 197 -2.87 6.20 3.75
CA GLN A 197 -3.49 5.24 2.85
C GLN A 197 -4.67 5.91 2.17
N ILE A 198 -4.79 5.75 0.85
CA ILE A 198 -5.92 6.24 0.06
C ILE A 198 -6.76 5.02 -0.33
N SER A 199 -8.02 5.00 0.06
CA SER A 199 -8.95 3.93 -0.24
C SER A 199 -9.62 4.11 -1.60
N TRP A 200 -10.25 3.04 -2.10
CA TRP A 200 -10.89 2.96 -3.41
C TRP A 200 -11.90 4.10 -3.68
N ASP A 201 -12.54 4.60 -2.66
CA ASP A 201 -13.52 5.70 -2.71
C ASP A 201 -12.89 7.09 -2.52
N GLY A 202 -11.58 7.16 -2.38
CA GLY A 202 -10.83 8.41 -2.21
C GLY A 202 -10.70 8.91 -0.78
N HIS A 203 -11.19 8.17 0.23
CA HIS A 203 -10.90 8.52 1.61
C HIS A 203 -9.43 8.34 1.94
N ILE A 204 -8.91 9.26 2.75
CA ILE A 204 -7.53 9.23 3.24
C ILE A 204 -7.56 8.82 4.71
N LYS A 205 -6.91 7.70 4.99
CA LYS A 205 -6.64 7.22 6.35
C LYS A 205 -5.24 7.69 6.75
N VAL A 206 -5.05 7.98 8.04
CA VAL A 206 -3.71 8.24 8.57
C VAL A 206 -3.19 6.96 9.17
N GLY A 207 -2.34 6.27 8.42
CA GLY A 207 -1.74 5.00 8.80
C GLY A 207 -2.18 3.82 7.93
N GLU A 208 -1.39 2.77 7.98
CA GLU A 208 -1.49 1.60 7.08
C GLU A 208 -2.45 0.52 7.57
N THR A 209 -3.06 0.69 8.74
CA THR A 209 -3.95 -0.34 9.27
C THR A 209 -5.42 -0.05 8.92
N THR A 210 -6.20 -1.09 8.73
CA THR A 210 -7.65 -1.02 8.53
C THR A 210 -8.39 -0.38 9.73
N LEU A 211 -7.71 -0.31 10.88
CA LEU A 211 -8.23 0.27 12.10
C LEU A 211 -8.07 1.80 12.16
N CYS A 212 -7.25 2.38 11.26
CA CYS A 212 -7.09 3.82 11.19
C CYS A 212 -8.34 4.47 10.55
N PRO A 213 -8.90 5.51 11.17
CA PRO A 213 -10.11 6.14 10.65
C PRO A 213 -9.81 6.99 9.39
N ASN A 214 -10.86 7.21 8.61
CA ASN A 214 -10.85 8.18 7.53
C ASN A 214 -10.78 9.59 8.12
N VAL A 215 -9.84 10.42 7.65
CA VAL A 215 -9.64 11.78 8.16
C VAL A 215 -9.87 12.85 7.12
N ALA A 216 -9.70 12.53 5.85
CA ALA A 216 -9.83 13.46 4.72
C ALA A 216 -10.36 12.73 3.50
N TYR A 217 -10.61 13.49 2.44
CA TYR A 217 -11.00 12.96 1.13
C TYR A 217 -10.08 13.52 0.05
N ILE A 218 -9.71 12.72 -0.94
CA ILE A 218 -8.71 13.11 -1.96
C ILE A 218 -9.18 14.28 -2.85
N THR A 219 -10.47 14.57 -2.87
CA THR A 219 -11.04 15.73 -3.57
C THR A 219 -11.05 17.00 -2.73
N ASP A 220 -10.76 16.93 -1.42
CA ASP A 220 -10.50 18.11 -0.62
C ASP A 220 -9.30 18.88 -1.18
N SER A 221 -9.21 20.18 -0.92
CA SER A 221 -7.99 20.91 -1.26
C SER A 221 -6.79 20.36 -0.47
N GLU A 222 -5.61 20.43 -1.05
CA GLU A 222 -4.38 19.93 -0.42
C GLU A 222 -4.17 20.52 0.99
N SER A 223 -4.43 21.81 1.15
CA SER A 223 -4.33 22.49 2.45
C SER A 223 -5.33 21.92 3.47
N GLN A 224 -6.55 21.57 3.03
CA GLN A 224 -7.56 20.94 3.89
C GLN A 224 -7.14 19.52 4.28
N ILE A 225 -6.62 18.73 3.32
CA ILE A 225 -6.11 17.37 3.60
C ILE A 225 -5.01 17.44 4.67
N LEU A 226 -3.99 18.27 4.46
CA LEU A 226 -2.87 18.41 5.40
C LEU A 226 -3.31 18.94 6.77
N LYS A 227 -4.26 19.89 6.80
CA LYS A 227 -4.85 20.40 8.04
C LYS A 227 -5.56 19.27 8.81
N LYS A 228 -6.47 18.53 8.15
CA LYS A 228 -7.22 17.42 8.77
C LYS A 228 -6.28 16.33 9.30
N ILE A 229 -5.22 15.97 8.54
CA ILE A 229 -4.22 15.00 8.99
C ILE A 229 -3.48 15.53 10.23
N ARG A 230 -3.11 16.80 10.25
CA ARG A 230 -2.38 17.43 11.36
C ARG A 230 -3.22 17.51 12.63
N GLU A 231 -4.48 17.88 12.51
CA GLU A 231 -5.40 18.06 13.64
C GLU A 231 -5.91 16.72 14.19
N PHE A 232 -5.81 15.65 13.41
CA PHE A 232 -6.29 14.34 13.85
C PHE A 232 -5.48 13.83 15.05
N LYS A 233 -6.16 13.52 16.13
CA LYS A 233 -5.57 12.93 17.35
C LYS A 233 -5.88 11.43 17.38
N CYS A 234 -4.86 10.60 17.26
CA CYS A 234 -4.98 9.16 17.39
C CYS A 234 -4.63 8.73 18.82
N SER A 235 -5.56 8.08 19.50
CA SER A 235 -5.31 7.53 20.84
C SER A 235 -4.21 6.46 20.86
N GLY A 236 -4.05 5.71 19.77
CA GLY A 236 -2.96 4.74 19.59
C GLY A 236 -1.58 5.37 19.43
N CYS A 237 -1.51 6.65 19.00
CA CYS A 237 -0.24 7.36 18.79
C CYS A 237 0.24 8.14 20.01
N SER A 238 -0.58 8.34 21.04
CA SER A 238 -0.22 9.17 22.21
C SER A 238 0.99 8.63 22.96
N HIS A 239 1.20 7.33 22.99
CA HIS A 239 2.39 6.71 23.58
C HIS A 239 3.61 6.66 22.65
N ILE A 240 3.41 6.77 21.35
CA ILE A 240 4.45 6.62 20.32
C ILE A 240 5.05 7.98 19.97
N THR A 241 4.25 9.06 19.99
CA THR A 241 4.69 10.39 19.57
C THR A 241 5.85 10.94 20.40
N ASN A 242 5.90 10.68 21.71
CA ASN A 242 6.98 11.15 22.54
C ASN A 242 8.31 10.40 22.25
N ASN A 243 8.25 9.08 22.08
CA ASN A 243 9.43 8.28 21.75
C ASN A 243 9.89 8.51 20.29
N MET A 244 8.96 8.65 19.36
CA MET A 244 9.30 8.90 17.95
C MET A 244 9.84 10.32 17.72
N ALA A 245 9.41 11.30 18.47
CA ALA A 245 9.98 12.64 18.42
C ALA A 245 11.44 12.64 18.90
N ALA A 246 11.76 11.86 19.93
CA ALA A 246 13.14 11.67 20.41
C ALA A 246 13.99 10.90 19.39
N GLU A 247 13.48 9.79 18.84
CA GLU A 247 14.16 9.00 17.80
C GLU A 247 14.37 9.83 16.50
N TYR A 248 13.43 10.71 16.17
CA TYR A 248 13.56 11.61 15.03
C TYR A 248 14.63 12.65 15.24
N LYS A 249 14.68 13.29 16.41
CA LYS A 249 15.73 14.27 16.76
C LYS A 249 17.12 13.62 16.72
N GLU A 250 17.24 12.41 17.31
CA GLU A 250 18.47 11.64 17.24
C GLU A 250 18.89 11.31 15.79
N ALA A 251 17.91 10.97 14.91
CA ALA A 251 18.19 10.61 13.52
C ALA A 251 18.59 11.79 12.63
N ILE A 252 18.17 13.03 12.98
CA ILE A 252 18.52 14.26 12.26
C ILE A 252 19.63 15.06 12.93
N GLY A 253 20.16 14.59 14.06
CA GLY A 253 21.27 15.21 14.79
C GLY A 253 20.89 16.50 15.57
N GLU A 254 19.62 16.60 16.01
CA GLU A 254 19.13 17.65 16.91
C GLU A 254 18.99 17.18 18.37
#